data_5c52f60216bb7f58ecacf8622b4a4864
#
_entry.id   5c52f60216bb7f58ecacf8622b4a4864
#
_cell.length_a   1.000
_cell.length_b   1.000
_cell.length_c   1.000
_cell.angle_alpha   90.00
_cell.angle_beta   90.00
_cell.angle_gamma   90.00
#
_symmetry.space_group_name_H-M   'P 1'
#
loop_
_entity.id
_entity.type
_entity.pdbx_description
1 polymer ?
#
loop_
_entity_poly.entity_id
_entity_poly.type
_entity_poly.pdbx_seq_one_letter_code
_entity_poly.pdbx_strand_id
1 'polypeptide(L)'
;SGGQNSGSDYTGSSGNAWSDNSGSNNSGNQNQDNGGNNNSGSQDSGNTDNGSSGGQTSSTIGESLPALGFNHMMSNVYVYEEGNNYYGEVITQPNVAIIYIMQRSSGFDNVINQVLQRLVPGGASQIWNNYSTATTDKTFTINDRKIRIVMPKGGGHSQIVIYN
;
A
#
# COMPACT_ATOMS: atom_id res chain seq x y z
N SER A 1 -45.46 1.20 -47.35
CA SER A 1 -45.69 2.05 -46.20
C SER A 1 -44.47 1.98 -45.34
N GLY A 2 -43.52 2.81 -45.33
CA GLY A 2 -43.58 4.24 -45.24
C GLY A 2 -43.33 4.63 -43.79
N GLY A 3 -42.15 5.15 -43.49
CA GLY A 3 -41.88 5.69 -42.19
C GLY A 3 -40.39 6.01 -41.99
N GLN A 4 -39.96 7.08 -42.63
CA GLN A 4 -38.73 7.82 -42.29
C GLN A 4 -38.99 8.63 -41.03
N ASN A 5 -37.94 8.81 -40.20
CA ASN A 5 -37.70 10.06 -39.47
C ASN A 5 -36.27 10.03 -38.96
N SER A 6 -35.34 10.80 -39.52
CA SER A 6 -34.96 12.18 -39.18
C SER A 6 -34.39 12.25 -37.75
N GLY A 7 -33.11 12.33 -37.52
CA GLY A 7 -32.28 13.47 -37.65
C GLY A 7 -32.40 14.44 -36.47
N SER A 8 -31.39 14.50 -35.63
CA SER A 8 -31.07 15.75 -34.94
C SER A 8 -29.62 15.73 -34.51
N ASP A 9 -28.83 16.41 -35.29
CA ASP A 9 -27.58 17.02 -34.89
C ASP A 9 -27.76 17.88 -33.66
N TYR A 10 -26.88 17.76 -32.71
CA TYR A 10 -26.65 18.81 -31.74
C TYR A 10 -25.17 19.14 -31.68
N THR A 11 -24.81 20.05 -32.52
CA THR A 11 -23.61 20.86 -32.40
C THR A 11 -23.82 21.88 -31.31
N GLY A 12 -22.98 21.89 -30.33
CA GLY A 12 -22.90 22.89 -29.27
C GLY A 12 -21.46 23.21 -28.97
N SER A 13 -20.91 24.05 -29.79
CA SER A 13 -19.65 24.76 -29.59
C SER A 13 -19.82 25.84 -28.53
N SER A 14 -18.76 26.12 -27.82
CA SER A 14 -18.38 27.37 -27.14
C SER A 14 -17.76 26.99 -25.82
N GLY A 15 -16.55 27.32 -25.50
CA GLY A 15 -15.78 28.48 -25.80
C GLY A 15 -15.17 29.02 -24.52
N ASN A 16 -13.88 29.04 -24.51
CA ASN A 16 -13.04 30.02 -23.82
C ASN A 16 -13.29 30.36 -22.36
N ALA A 17 -12.24 30.17 -21.56
CA ALA A 17 -11.70 31.34 -20.86
C ALA A 17 -10.29 31.01 -20.33
N TRP A 18 -9.33 31.57 -20.99
CA TRP A 18 -8.00 31.85 -20.49
C TRP A 18 -8.12 32.92 -19.40
N SER A 19 -7.46 32.71 -18.30
CA SER A 19 -7.06 33.80 -17.43
C SER A 19 -5.67 33.55 -16.94
N ASP A 20 -4.73 34.10 -17.68
CA ASP A 20 -3.44 34.52 -17.17
C ASP A 20 -3.68 35.47 -15.99
N ASN A 21 -3.03 35.23 -14.92
CA ASN A 21 -2.68 36.30 -14.00
C ASN A 21 -1.24 36.14 -13.52
N SER A 22 -0.38 36.78 -14.26
CA SER A 22 0.95 37.14 -13.86
C SER A 22 0.84 38.26 -12.81
N GLY A 23 1.46 38.06 -11.72
CA GLY A 23 1.57 39.10 -10.69
C GLY A 23 2.84 38.92 -9.89
N SER A 24 3.82 39.69 -10.31
CA SER A 24 5.15 39.82 -9.81
C SER A 24 5.23 40.41 -8.40
N ASN A 25 6.35 40.09 -7.75
CA ASN A 25 7.15 40.90 -6.86
C ASN A 25 6.61 41.21 -5.47
N ASN A 26 7.35 40.83 -4.45
CA ASN A 26 8.16 41.84 -3.78
C ASN A 26 9.22 41.24 -2.86
N SER A 27 10.39 41.74 -3.04
CA SER A 27 11.58 41.62 -2.21
C SER A 27 11.42 42.39 -0.89
N GLY A 28 12.10 41.91 0.15
CA GLY A 28 12.31 42.69 1.38
C GLY A 28 12.78 41.73 2.47
N ASN A 29 13.96 41.45 2.60
CA ASN A 29 15.19 41.93 3.19
C ASN A 29 15.05 42.38 4.66
N GLN A 30 16.05 41.89 5.39
CA GLN A 30 16.68 42.32 6.64
C GLN A 30 16.25 41.64 7.93
N ASN A 31 17.17 40.77 8.37
CA ASN A 31 18.17 41.01 9.46
C ASN A 31 17.58 41.44 10.81
N GLN A 32 17.80 40.64 11.81
CA GLN A 32 18.82 40.93 12.85
C GLN A 32 18.79 39.91 13.97
N ASP A 33 19.99 39.46 14.26
CA ASP A 33 20.54 38.88 15.47
C ASP A 33 19.80 39.19 16.78
N ASN A 34 19.71 38.17 17.60
CA ASN A 34 20.34 38.20 18.91
C ASN A 34 19.99 36.94 19.72
N GLY A 35 20.90 36.14 20.00
CA GLY A 35 21.63 35.89 21.22
C GLY A 35 20.82 35.34 22.39
N GLY A 36 21.19 34.14 22.84
CA GLY A 36 21.04 33.83 24.25
C GLY A 36 20.30 32.56 24.60
N ASN A 37 20.98 31.46 24.57
CA ASN A 37 21.38 30.66 25.73
C ASN A 37 20.34 29.78 26.43
N ASN A 38 20.71 28.54 26.44
CA ASN A 38 20.58 27.49 27.47
C ASN A 38 19.21 26.87 27.75
N ASN A 39 19.21 25.64 27.51
CA ASN A 39 19.33 24.53 28.46
C ASN A 39 18.24 23.47 28.40
N SER A 40 18.76 22.30 28.44
CA SER A 40 18.18 21.06 28.97
C SER A 40 17.06 20.40 28.19
N GLY A 41 17.44 19.45 27.39
CA GLY A 41 17.33 18.07 27.81
C GLY A 41 15.90 17.54 27.79
N SER A 42 15.45 17.15 26.63
CA SER A 42 14.55 16.02 26.54
C SER A 42 15.02 15.23 25.33
N GLN A 43 15.46 14.02 25.61
CA GLN A 43 15.72 13.02 24.61
C GLN A 43 14.37 12.68 23.97
N ASP A 44 14.05 13.41 22.95
CA ASP A 44 13.09 12.97 21.98
C ASP A 44 13.85 11.98 21.12
N SER A 45 13.50 10.72 21.26
CA SER A 45 13.96 9.67 20.39
C SER A 45 13.46 10.01 19.00
N GLY A 46 14.28 10.79 18.29
CA GLY A 46 14.06 11.11 16.90
C GLY A 46 13.90 9.79 16.14
N ASN A 47 12.68 9.55 15.74
CA ASN A 47 12.38 8.62 14.68
C ASN A 47 13.07 9.18 13.43
N THR A 48 14.30 8.77 13.22
CA THR A 48 15.01 8.98 11.98
C THR A 48 14.27 8.19 10.93
N ASP A 49 13.36 8.87 10.28
CA ASP A 49 12.79 8.46 9.01
C ASP A 49 13.93 8.51 8.00
N ASN A 50 14.75 7.47 8.06
CA ASN A 50 15.81 7.26 7.12
C ASN A 50 15.14 6.79 5.83
N GLY A 51 15.02 7.72 4.87
CA GLY A 51 14.48 7.48 3.54
C GLY A 51 15.26 6.42 2.79
N SER A 52 15.16 5.21 3.27
CA SER A 52 15.54 4.01 2.54
C SER A 52 14.34 3.63 1.67
N SER A 53 14.53 3.59 0.36
CA SER A 53 13.54 3.07 -0.59
C SER A 53 13.28 1.55 -0.41
N GLY A 54 13.69 0.99 0.71
CA GLY A 54 13.40 -0.36 1.14
C GLY A 54 12.13 -0.39 1.99
N GLY A 55 11.14 -1.18 1.58
CA GLY A 55 9.93 -1.42 2.36
C GLY A 55 10.23 -2.05 3.73
N GLN A 56 9.22 -2.16 4.56
CA GLN A 56 9.30 -2.87 5.82
C GLN A 56 9.78 -4.31 5.61
N THR A 57 10.52 -4.84 6.56
CA THR A 57 10.92 -6.25 6.57
C THR A 57 9.86 -7.10 7.25
N SER A 58 9.98 -8.41 7.14
CA SER A 58 9.13 -9.35 7.86
C SER A 58 9.19 -9.16 9.38
N SER A 59 10.31 -8.68 9.92
CA SER A 59 10.46 -8.41 11.36
C SER A 59 9.80 -7.10 11.80
N THR A 60 9.65 -6.12 10.92
CA THR A 60 9.08 -4.80 11.27
C THR A 60 7.62 -4.65 10.88
N ILE A 61 7.13 -5.41 9.91
CA ILE A 61 5.73 -5.33 9.45
C ILE A 61 4.74 -5.65 10.57
N GLY A 62 5.08 -6.52 11.50
CA GLY A 62 4.24 -6.92 12.61
C GLY A 62 3.72 -5.74 13.44
N GLU A 63 4.51 -4.70 13.61
CA GLU A 63 4.12 -3.48 14.34
C GLU A 63 3.01 -2.71 13.62
N SER A 64 2.92 -2.84 12.30
CA SER A 64 1.95 -2.13 11.48
C SER A 64 0.64 -2.90 11.28
N LEU A 65 0.63 -4.22 11.48
CA LEU A 65 -0.52 -5.07 11.17
C LEU A 65 -1.76 -4.76 12.01
N PRO A 66 -1.65 -4.47 13.34
CA PRO A 66 -2.83 -4.11 14.13
C PRO A 66 -3.54 -2.84 13.62
N ALA A 67 -2.78 -1.85 13.16
CA ALA A 67 -3.34 -0.62 12.58
C ALA A 67 -4.08 -0.88 11.26
N LEU A 68 -3.80 -1.99 10.59
CA LEU A 68 -4.47 -2.44 9.37
C LEU A 68 -5.68 -3.35 9.66
N GLY A 69 -5.99 -3.61 10.92
CA GLY A 69 -7.14 -4.41 11.33
C GLY A 69 -6.84 -5.87 11.65
N PHE A 70 -5.57 -6.26 11.72
CA PHE A 70 -5.19 -7.59 12.15
C PHE A 70 -5.19 -7.70 13.68
N ASN A 71 -5.67 -8.82 14.18
CA ASN A 71 -5.57 -9.20 15.59
C ASN A 71 -4.28 -10.00 15.83
N HIS A 72 -3.46 -9.52 16.76
CA HIS A 72 -2.24 -10.23 17.16
C HIS A 72 -2.62 -11.43 18.05
N MET A 73 -2.41 -12.64 17.56
CA MET A 73 -2.79 -13.88 18.26
C MET A 73 -1.64 -14.52 19.04
N MET A 74 -0.46 -14.52 18.44
CA MET A 74 0.78 -15.09 19.02
C MET A 74 1.95 -14.22 18.61
N SER A 75 3.15 -14.51 19.11
CA SER A 75 4.34 -13.69 18.89
C SER A 75 4.60 -13.25 17.44
N ASN A 76 4.18 -14.04 16.48
CA ASN A 76 4.42 -13.77 15.05
C ASN A 76 3.21 -14.06 14.15
N VAL A 77 2.03 -14.25 14.71
CA VAL A 77 0.79 -14.57 13.97
C VAL A 77 -0.23 -13.46 14.15
N TYR A 78 -0.69 -12.90 13.05
CA TYR A 78 -1.66 -11.82 12.96
C TYR A 78 -2.83 -12.26 12.10
N VAL A 79 -4.02 -12.29 12.67
CA VAL A 79 -5.23 -12.82 12.05
C VAL A 79 -6.14 -11.69 11.61
N TYR A 80 -6.73 -11.81 10.43
CA TYR A 80 -7.75 -10.89 9.94
C TYR A 80 -9.13 -11.55 9.91
N GLU A 81 -10.07 -10.89 10.57
CA GLU A 81 -11.46 -11.33 10.69
C GLU A 81 -12.42 -10.16 10.42
N GLU A 82 -13.55 -10.43 9.79
CA GLU A 82 -14.66 -9.49 9.66
C GLU A 82 -15.90 -10.12 10.32
N GLY A 83 -16.31 -9.57 11.46
CA GLY A 83 -17.32 -10.19 12.30
C GLY A 83 -16.82 -11.54 12.84
N ASN A 84 -17.53 -12.62 12.51
CA ASN A 84 -17.16 -13.98 12.90
C ASN A 84 -16.49 -14.77 11.75
N ASN A 85 -16.13 -14.09 10.67
CA ASN A 85 -15.54 -14.74 9.51
C ASN A 85 -14.02 -14.54 9.47
N TYR A 86 -13.29 -15.63 9.44
CA TYR A 86 -11.86 -15.64 9.28
C TYR A 86 -11.48 -15.56 7.80
N TYR A 87 -10.67 -14.58 7.43
CA TYR A 87 -10.25 -14.34 6.04
C TYR A 87 -8.83 -14.78 5.75
N GLY A 88 -7.95 -14.65 6.72
CA GLY A 88 -6.57 -15.05 6.56
C GLY A 88 -5.67 -14.55 7.69
N GLU A 89 -4.38 -14.73 7.51
CA GLU A 89 -3.39 -14.35 8.50
C GLU A 89 -2.07 -13.93 7.87
N VAL A 90 -1.29 -13.18 8.62
CA VAL A 90 0.10 -12.87 8.30
C VAL A 90 0.99 -13.49 9.38
N ILE A 91 1.94 -14.30 8.94
CA ILE A 91 2.97 -14.87 9.82
C ILE A 91 4.28 -14.18 9.50
N THR A 92 4.90 -13.58 10.52
CA THR A 92 6.18 -12.89 10.42
C THR A 92 7.30 -13.75 10.98
N GLN A 93 8.29 -14.06 10.16
CA GLN A 93 9.50 -14.77 10.57
C GLN A 93 10.72 -13.91 10.26
N PRO A 94 11.89 -14.16 10.81
CA PRO A 94 13.05 -13.26 10.67
C PRO A 94 13.40 -12.85 9.24
N ASN A 95 13.23 -13.75 8.27
CA ASN A 95 13.61 -13.51 6.88
C ASN A 95 12.46 -13.66 5.89
N VAL A 96 11.23 -13.85 6.37
CA VAL A 96 10.08 -14.08 5.49
C VAL A 96 8.78 -13.64 6.15
N ALA A 97 7.94 -12.98 5.38
CA ALA A 97 6.54 -12.73 5.70
C ALA A 97 5.66 -13.66 4.85
N ILE A 98 4.73 -14.34 5.47
CA ILE A 98 3.81 -15.26 4.80
C ILE A 98 2.40 -14.74 5.01
N ILE A 99 1.71 -14.46 3.93
CA ILE A 99 0.32 -14.02 3.92
C ILE A 99 -0.52 -15.22 3.48
N TYR A 100 -1.33 -15.76 4.38
CA TYR A 100 -2.29 -16.82 4.09
C TYR A 100 -3.64 -16.19 3.72
N ILE A 101 -4.22 -16.65 2.63
CA ILE A 101 -5.50 -16.18 2.12
C ILE A 101 -6.46 -17.36 2.07
N MET A 102 -7.45 -17.33 2.96
CA MET A 102 -8.46 -18.38 3.15
C MET A 102 -9.71 -18.08 2.33
N GLN A 103 -10.20 -16.86 2.45
CA GLN A 103 -11.33 -16.32 1.71
C GLN A 103 -10.99 -14.90 1.26
N ARG A 104 -11.79 -14.39 0.36
CA ARG A 104 -11.63 -13.04 -0.16
C ARG A 104 -12.87 -12.20 0.14
N SER A 105 -12.61 -10.95 0.50
CA SER A 105 -13.58 -9.87 0.51
C SER A 105 -12.91 -8.62 -0.04
N SER A 106 -13.66 -7.64 -0.44
CA SER A 106 -13.09 -6.36 -0.88
C SER A 106 -12.32 -5.65 0.23
N GLY A 107 -12.77 -5.80 1.48
CA GLY A 107 -12.09 -5.28 2.67
C GLY A 107 -10.74 -5.95 2.87
N PHE A 108 -10.73 -7.27 2.93
CA PHE A 108 -9.52 -8.04 3.10
C PHE A 108 -8.52 -7.86 1.96
N ASP A 109 -9.00 -7.86 0.70
CA ASP A 109 -8.16 -7.61 -0.48
C ASP A 109 -7.44 -6.25 -0.39
N ASN A 110 -8.16 -5.20 0.06
CA ASN A 110 -7.60 -3.89 0.26
C ASN A 110 -6.52 -3.88 1.37
N VAL A 111 -6.79 -4.56 2.47
CA VAL A 111 -5.83 -4.67 3.59
C VAL A 111 -4.58 -5.42 3.15
N ILE A 112 -4.71 -6.52 2.41
CA ILE A 112 -3.55 -7.25 1.87
C ILE A 112 -2.73 -6.35 0.93
N ASN A 113 -3.37 -5.56 0.08
CA ASN A 113 -2.64 -4.60 -0.76
C ASN A 113 -1.85 -3.57 0.07
N GLN A 114 -2.38 -3.12 1.20
CA GLN A 114 -1.66 -2.23 2.11
C GLN A 114 -0.46 -2.93 2.77
N VAL A 115 -0.60 -4.20 3.16
CA VAL A 115 0.52 -5.02 3.67
C VAL A 115 1.60 -5.17 2.59
N LEU A 116 1.21 -5.50 1.37
CA LEU A 116 2.13 -5.64 0.24
C LEU A 116 2.85 -4.32 -0.07
N GLN A 117 2.15 -3.18 0.00
CA GLN A 117 2.75 -1.87 -0.21
C GLN A 117 3.81 -1.53 0.85
N ARG A 118 3.61 -1.95 2.09
CA ARG A 118 4.59 -1.75 3.16
C ARG A 118 5.80 -2.67 3.02
N LEU A 119 5.59 -3.94 2.64
CA LEU A 119 6.66 -4.92 2.44
C LEU A 119 7.44 -4.66 1.15
N VAL A 120 6.75 -4.32 0.06
CA VAL A 120 7.36 -4.13 -1.27
C VAL A 120 6.80 -2.83 -1.89
N PRO A 121 7.29 -1.66 -1.45
CA PRO A 121 6.83 -0.38 -1.98
C PRO A 121 6.94 -0.31 -3.50
N GLY A 122 5.87 0.12 -4.16
CA GLY A 122 5.79 0.17 -5.62
C GLY A 122 5.60 -1.18 -6.31
N GLY A 123 5.67 -2.30 -5.58
CA GLY A 123 5.50 -3.65 -6.13
C GLY A 123 4.15 -4.30 -5.81
N ALA A 124 3.36 -3.73 -4.92
CA ALA A 124 2.12 -4.33 -4.42
C ALA A 124 1.14 -4.71 -5.53
N SER A 125 0.88 -3.82 -6.47
CA SER A 125 -0.04 -4.06 -7.58
C SER A 125 0.43 -5.20 -8.49
N GLN A 126 1.73 -5.30 -8.72
CA GLN A 126 2.29 -6.38 -9.54
C GLN A 126 2.20 -7.72 -8.81
N ILE A 127 2.47 -7.75 -7.50
CA ILE A 127 2.32 -8.97 -6.68
C ILE A 127 0.86 -9.41 -6.68
N TRP A 128 -0.06 -8.48 -6.43
CA TRP A 128 -1.49 -8.75 -6.38
C TRP A 128 -2.03 -9.27 -7.71
N ASN A 129 -1.61 -8.65 -8.83
CA ASN A 129 -2.01 -9.11 -10.16
C ASN A 129 -1.48 -10.52 -10.45
N ASN A 130 -0.22 -10.80 -10.12
CA ASN A 130 0.34 -12.15 -10.25
C ASN A 130 -0.41 -13.17 -9.39
N TYR A 131 -0.78 -12.80 -8.16
CA TYR A 131 -1.57 -13.65 -7.28
C TYR A 131 -2.99 -13.90 -7.84
N SER A 132 -3.69 -12.85 -8.23
CA SER A 132 -5.09 -12.92 -8.70
C SER A 132 -5.25 -13.72 -9.99
N THR A 133 -4.21 -13.79 -10.80
CA THR A 133 -4.20 -14.52 -12.08
C THR A 133 -3.49 -15.87 -12.01
N ALA A 134 -2.93 -16.23 -10.84
CA ALA A 134 -2.21 -17.47 -10.68
C ALA A 134 -3.16 -18.68 -10.67
N THR A 135 -2.82 -19.69 -11.43
CA THR A 135 -3.46 -21.02 -11.42
C THR A 135 -2.53 -22.08 -10.86
N THR A 136 -1.24 -21.77 -10.77
CA THR A 136 -0.17 -22.64 -10.26
C THR A 136 0.81 -21.80 -9.45
N ASP A 137 1.67 -22.45 -8.68
CA ASP A 137 2.74 -21.79 -7.96
C ASP A 137 3.60 -20.93 -8.88
N LYS A 138 3.94 -19.73 -8.43
CA LYS A 138 4.82 -18.80 -9.14
C LYS A 138 5.91 -18.28 -8.21
N THR A 139 7.09 -18.03 -8.78
CA THR A 139 8.18 -17.35 -8.09
C THR A 139 8.75 -16.26 -8.99
N PHE A 140 8.93 -15.06 -8.47
CA PHE A 140 9.48 -13.92 -9.20
C PHE A 140 10.16 -12.96 -8.22
N THR A 141 10.84 -11.94 -8.73
CA THR A 141 11.53 -10.93 -7.93
C THR A 141 11.00 -9.54 -8.27
N ILE A 142 10.76 -8.73 -7.25
CA ILE A 142 10.39 -7.32 -7.38
C ILE A 142 11.22 -6.54 -6.35
N ASN A 143 11.91 -5.48 -6.79
CA ASN A 143 12.72 -4.62 -5.93
C ASN A 143 13.67 -5.43 -5.03
N ASP A 144 14.40 -6.38 -5.64
CA ASP A 144 15.36 -7.29 -5.01
C ASP A 144 14.75 -8.26 -3.97
N ARG A 145 13.44 -8.24 -3.79
CA ARG A 145 12.75 -9.21 -2.94
C ARG A 145 12.21 -10.37 -3.75
N LYS A 146 12.50 -11.58 -3.31
CA LYS A 146 11.93 -12.80 -3.87
C LYS A 146 10.51 -12.96 -3.35
N ILE A 147 9.58 -13.16 -4.28
CA ILE A 147 8.15 -13.39 -4.00
C ILE A 147 7.79 -14.80 -4.49
N ARG A 148 7.08 -15.54 -3.67
CA ARG A 148 6.50 -16.81 -4.06
C ARG A 148 5.01 -16.79 -3.81
N ILE A 149 4.25 -17.13 -4.84
CA ILE A 149 2.81 -17.39 -4.75
C ILE A 149 2.63 -18.89 -4.70
N VAL A 150 1.90 -19.38 -3.71
CA VAL A 150 1.56 -20.79 -3.55
C VAL A 150 0.05 -20.92 -3.70
N MET A 151 -0.36 -21.73 -4.67
CA MET A 151 -1.76 -21.97 -4.95
C MET A 151 -2.25 -23.23 -4.23
N PRO A 152 -3.51 -23.25 -3.77
CA PRO A 152 -4.03 -24.37 -3.01
C PRO A 152 -4.10 -25.64 -3.88
N LYS A 153 -3.69 -26.75 -3.28
CA LYS A 153 -3.86 -28.09 -3.85
C LYS A 153 -4.89 -28.82 -3.02
N GLY A 154 -6.05 -29.13 -3.61
CA GLY A 154 -7.06 -29.95 -2.93
C GLY A 154 -7.77 -29.26 -1.75
N GLY A 155 -8.09 -27.96 -1.85
CA GLY A 155 -8.86 -27.23 -0.83
C GLY A 155 -8.03 -26.58 0.27
N GLY A 156 -6.72 -26.46 0.08
CA GLY A 156 -5.85 -25.67 0.97
C GLY A 156 -5.98 -24.16 0.76
N HIS A 157 -5.12 -23.40 1.46
CA HIS A 157 -5.09 -21.94 1.40
C HIS A 157 -4.04 -21.46 0.40
N SER A 158 -4.32 -20.37 -0.28
CA SER A 158 -3.30 -19.71 -1.08
C SER A 158 -2.37 -18.87 -0.19
N GLN A 159 -1.16 -18.64 -0.64
CA GLN A 159 -0.15 -17.90 0.11
C GLN A 159 0.59 -16.95 -0.80
N ILE A 160 0.93 -15.78 -0.24
CA ILE A 160 1.94 -14.89 -0.79
C ILE A 160 3.10 -14.88 0.20
N VAL A 161 4.25 -15.34 -0.23
CA VAL A 161 5.47 -15.44 0.59
C VAL A 161 6.46 -14.41 0.10
N ILE A 162 6.92 -13.53 0.98
CA ILE A 162 7.85 -12.45 0.69
C ILE A 162 9.11 -12.65 1.51
N TYR A 163 10.22 -12.86 0.81
CA TYR A 163 11.54 -13.01 1.43
C TYR A 163 12.24 -11.65 1.56
N ASN A 164 12.92 -11.43 2.66
CA ASN A 164 13.74 -10.22 2.88
C ASN A 164 15.00 -10.22 2.03
#